data_f3cff974fbcf3a68a38840afbecf4078
#
_entry.id   f3cff974fbcf3a68a38840afbecf4078
#
_cell.length_a   1.000
_cell.length_b   1.000
_cell.length_c   1.000
_cell.angle_alpha   90.00
_cell.angle_beta   90.00
_cell.angle_gamma   90.00
#
_symmetry.space_group_name_H-M   'P 1'
#
loop_
_entity.id
_entity.type
_entity.pdbx_description
1 polymer ?
#
loop_
_entity_poly.entity_id
_entity_poly.type
_entity_poly.pdbx_seq_one_letter_code
_entity_poly.pdbx_strand_id
1 'polypeptide(L)'
;MILTGTLVNSAAIVAGSLAGVLIGKFIPERFSDAVEKGAALCVLYIGVDGMLAGEKTLVAILSIAIGAILGELLQLDENMHRLGDWIEHKLGSKESKTSLSEGFVTASLLFCVGAMAIMGALDSGLTGDHSTLYAKALLDGIISVVYASTLGIGVALSAIPIFLYQGAIALGASFLAPYLTEAVILEMKCVGSILILGLSLNMLGLTKIKVMNYVPAVFLPILLCRFL
;
A
#
# COMPACT_ATOMS: atom_id res chain seq x y z
N MET A 1 -7.12 3.95 -23.54
CA MET A 1 -7.04 2.53 -23.07
C MET A 1 -7.39 2.53 -21.58
N ILE A 2 -8.25 1.63 -21.12
CA ILE A 2 -8.74 1.57 -19.72
C ILE A 2 -7.60 1.53 -18.69
N LEU A 3 -6.50 0.85 -18.99
CA LEU A 3 -5.37 0.68 -18.06
C LEU A 3 -4.30 1.77 -18.14
N THR A 4 -4.49 2.84 -18.92
CA THR A 4 -3.44 3.86 -19.11
C THR A 4 -3.06 4.54 -17.79
N GLY A 5 -4.03 4.96 -16.98
CA GLY A 5 -3.76 5.58 -15.69
C GLY A 5 -3.01 4.67 -14.74
N THR A 6 -3.44 3.40 -14.64
CA THR A 6 -2.79 2.38 -13.82
C THR A 6 -1.34 2.11 -14.27
N LEU A 7 -1.12 2.03 -15.58
CA LEU A 7 0.22 1.79 -16.14
C LEU A 7 1.16 2.97 -15.84
N VAL A 8 0.66 4.21 -15.99
CA VAL A 8 1.42 5.43 -15.66
C VAL A 8 1.77 5.47 -14.18
N ASN A 9 0.82 5.12 -13.29
CA ASN A 9 1.07 5.06 -11.85
C ASN A 9 2.15 4.01 -11.50
N SER A 10 2.01 2.80 -12.00
CA SER A 10 3.01 1.73 -11.76
C SER A 10 4.39 2.10 -12.32
N ALA A 11 4.45 2.73 -13.49
CA ALA A 11 5.71 3.19 -14.07
C ALA A 11 6.35 4.31 -13.24
N ALA A 12 5.55 5.24 -12.70
CA ALA A 12 6.03 6.30 -11.82
C ALA A 12 6.63 5.75 -10.52
N ILE A 13 5.99 4.73 -9.91
CA ILE A 13 6.51 4.04 -8.73
C ILE A 13 7.86 3.38 -9.02
N VAL A 14 7.98 2.65 -10.15
CA VAL A 14 9.24 2.02 -10.53
C VAL A 14 10.33 3.06 -10.76
N ALA A 15 10.04 4.11 -11.54
CA ALA A 15 11.00 5.17 -11.84
C ALA A 15 11.43 5.92 -10.56
N GLY A 16 10.48 6.28 -9.70
CA GLY A 16 10.73 6.92 -8.41
C GLY A 16 11.57 6.04 -7.49
N SER A 17 11.25 4.74 -7.42
CA SER A 17 12.00 3.78 -6.61
C SER A 17 13.45 3.61 -7.08
N LEU A 18 13.66 3.52 -8.39
CA LEU A 18 15.02 3.44 -8.95
C LEU A 18 15.83 4.70 -8.63
N ALA A 19 15.23 5.87 -8.79
CA ALA A 19 15.84 7.14 -8.40
C ALA A 19 16.15 7.17 -6.88
N GLY A 20 15.21 6.72 -6.05
CA GLY A 20 15.37 6.65 -4.59
C GLY A 20 16.51 5.74 -4.17
N VAL A 21 16.62 4.54 -4.73
CA VAL A 21 17.73 3.61 -4.46
C VAL A 21 19.08 4.23 -4.86
N LEU A 22 19.13 4.96 -5.98
CA LEU A 22 20.36 5.66 -6.39
C LEU A 22 20.72 6.77 -5.41
N ILE A 23 19.75 7.58 -4.99
CA ILE A 23 19.95 8.68 -4.02
C ILE A 23 20.36 8.10 -2.66
N GLY A 24 19.74 7.01 -2.23
CA GLY A 24 20.04 6.34 -0.95
C GLY A 24 21.50 5.95 -0.79
N LYS A 25 22.18 5.60 -1.89
CA LYS A 25 23.63 5.27 -1.89
C LYS A 25 24.52 6.45 -1.49
N PHE A 26 24.06 7.67 -1.65
CA PHE A 26 24.80 8.89 -1.32
C PHE A 26 24.45 9.44 0.06
N ILE A 27 23.44 8.86 0.75
CA ILE A 27 23.05 9.29 2.11
C ILE A 27 24.02 8.66 3.12
N PRO A 28 24.80 9.47 3.88
CA PRO A 28 25.67 8.93 4.94
C PRO A 28 24.86 8.17 5.99
N GLU A 29 25.41 7.09 6.54
CA GLU A 29 24.72 6.20 7.51
C GLU A 29 24.10 6.95 8.68
N ARG A 30 24.77 7.99 9.20
CA ARG A 30 24.24 8.80 10.31
C ARG A 30 22.93 9.51 9.99
N PHE A 31 22.62 9.77 8.70
CA PHE A 31 21.38 10.38 8.27
C PHE A 31 20.32 9.33 7.89
N SER A 32 20.74 8.11 7.55
CA SER A 32 19.85 7.02 7.15
C SER A 32 18.80 6.73 8.23
N ASP A 33 19.23 6.57 9.49
CA ASP A 33 18.32 6.32 10.63
C ASP A 33 17.33 7.49 10.85
N ALA A 34 17.81 8.74 10.71
CA ALA A 34 16.94 9.90 10.86
C ALA A 34 15.91 10.00 9.73
N VAL A 35 16.30 9.70 8.48
CA VAL A 35 15.40 9.68 7.31
C VAL A 35 14.39 8.54 7.44
N GLU A 36 14.81 7.37 7.88
CA GLU A 36 13.94 6.20 8.10
C GLU A 36 12.87 6.50 9.18
N LYS A 37 13.28 7.04 10.32
CA LYS A 37 12.35 7.46 11.37
C LYS A 37 11.43 8.61 10.91
N GLY A 38 11.95 9.55 10.13
CA GLY A 38 11.15 10.59 9.49
C GLY A 38 10.10 10.01 8.55
N ALA A 39 10.47 9.03 7.72
CA ALA A 39 9.53 8.31 6.87
C ALA A 39 8.46 7.58 7.70
N ALA A 40 8.87 6.89 8.78
CA ALA A 40 7.93 6.21 9.69
C ALA A 40 6.92 7.18 10.31
N LEU A 41 7.35 8.39 10.71
CA LEU A 41 6.43 9.43 11.23
C LEU A 41 5.46 9.92 10.15
N CYS A 42 5.89 10.03 8.89
CA CYS A 42 4.99 10.36 7.79
C CYS A 42 3.94 9.25 7.57
N VAL A 43 4.35 7.97 7.62
CA VAL A 43 3.43 6.82 7.57
C VAL A 43 2.44 6.86 8.72
N LEU A 44 2.91 7.19 9.93
CA LEU A 44 2.05 7.35 11.11
C LEU A 44 0.99 8.45 10.88
N TYR A 45 1.40 9.60 10.39
CA TYR A 45 0.48 10.68 10.08
C TYR A 45 -0.58 10.25 9.06
N ILE A 46 -0.18 9.60 7.97
CA ILE A 46 -1.10 9.09 6.93
C ILE A 46 -2.07 8.05 7.53
N GLY A 47 -1.57 7.17 8.40
CA GLY A 47 -2.39 6.19 9.10
C GLY A 47 -3.44 6.84 9.99
N VAL A 48 -3.04 7.84 10.79
CA VAL A 48 -3.96 8.59 11.67
C VAL A 48 -4.99 9.37 10.86
N ASP A 49 -4.57 10.12 9.85
CA ASP A 49 -5.47 10.91 8.99
C ASP A 49 -6.53 10.01 8.33
N GLY A 50 -6.08 8.91 7.75
CA GLY A 50 -6.98 8.01 7.03
C GLY A 50 -7.95 7.23 7.92
N MET A 51 -7.55 6.84 9.15
CA MET A 51 -8.45 6.13 10.05
C MET A 51 -9.58 7.00 10.59
N LEU A 52 -9.38 8.31 10.66
CA LEU A 52 -10.42 9.26 11.09
C LEU A 52 -11.48 9.51 10.01
N ALA A 53 -11.29 9.02 8.79
CA ALA A 53 -12.25 9.16 7.71
C ALA A 53 -13.44 8.17 7.82
N GLY A 54 -13.30 7.10 8.61
CA GLY A 54 -14.36 6.10 8.80
C GLY A 54 -15.47 6.62 9.73
N GLU A 55 -16.70 6.29 9.39
CA GLU A 55 -17.89 6.68 10.15
C GLU A 55 -18.50 5.51 10.94
N LYS A 56 -18.21 4.27 10.51
CA LYS A 56 -18.79 3.04 11.07
C LYS A 56 -17.77 2.24 11.87
N THR A 57 -17.48 2.65 13.09
CA THR A 57 -16.50 1.98 13.97
C THR A 57 -16.70 0.47 14.09
N LEU A 58 -17.95 0.00 14.09
CA LEU A 58 -18.26 -1.44 14.16
C LEU A 58 -17.79 -2.19 12.90
N VAL A 59 -17.92 -1.58 11.72
CA VAL A 59 -17.41 -2.15 10.46
C VAL A 59 -15.89 -2.29 10.54
N ALA A 60 -15.18 -1.27 11.03
CA ALA A 60 -13.72 -1.33 11.18
C ALA A 60 -13.29 -2.44 12.15
N ILE A 61 -13.91 -2.52 13.32
CA ILE A 61 -13.60 -3.55 14.34
C ILE A 61 -13.80 -4.96 13.77
N LEU A 62 -14.96 -5.23 13.17
CA LEU A 62 -15.30 -6.54 12.62
C LEU A 62 -14.39 -6.88 11.43
N SER A 63 -14.09 -5.90 10.57
CA SER A 63 -13.17 -6.08 9.44
C SER A 63 -11.79 -6.52 9.93
N ILE A 64 -11.24 -5.82 10.91
CA ILE A 64 -9.92 -6.17 11.45
C ILE A 64 -9.94 -7.54 12.12
N ALA A 65 -10.95 -7.85 12.94
CA ALA A 65 -11.03 -9.14 13.64
C ALA A 65 -11.15 -10.32 12.65
N ILE A 66 -12.07 -10.23 11.69
CA ILE A 66 -12.27 -11.28 10.70
C ILE A 66 -11.07 -11.35 9.75
N GLY A 67 -10.57 -10.21 9.30
CA GLY A 67 -9.40 -10.12 8.42
C GLY A 67 -8.15 -10.74 9.03
N ALA A 68 -7.91 -10.50 10.32
CA ALA A 68 -6.80 -11.11 11.06
C ALA A 68 -6.89 -12.65 11.05
N ILE A 69 -8.09 -13.20 11.32
CA ILE A 69 -8.30 -14.65 11.30
C ILE A 69 -8.04 -15.21 9.90
N LEU A 70 -8.58 -14.57 8.87
CA LEU A 70 -8.39 -15.00 7.48
C LEU A 70 -6.92 -14.95 7.07
N GLY A 71 -6.23 -13.85 7.39
CA GLY A 71 -4.82 -13.69 7.03
C GLY A 71 -3.88 -14.64 7.78
N GLU A 72 -4.17 -14.94 9.06
CA GLU A 72 -3.42 -15.93 9.82
C GLU A 72 -3.63 -17.34 9.27
N LEU A 73 -4.88 -17.69 8.90
CA LEU A 73 -5.18 -18.96 8.23
C LEU A 73 -4.45 -19.12 6.90
N LEU A 74 -4.31 -18.03 6.14
CA LEU A 74 -3.62 -17.99 4.87
C LEU A 74 -2.10 -17.81 5.02
N GLN A 75 -1.61 -17.56 6.24
CA GLN A 75 -0.19 -17.29 6.54
C GLN A 75 0.41 -16.21 5.63
N LEU A 76 -0.33 -15.11 5.39
CA LEU A 76 0.04 -14.11 4.40
C LEU A 76 1.38 -13.45 4.70
N ASP A 77 1.66 -13.16 5.97
CA ASP A 77 2.91 -12.55 6.41
C ASP A 77 4.11 -13.47 6.14
N GLU A 78 3.99 -14.74 6.50
CA GLU A 78 5.03 -15.74 6.28
C GLU A 78 5.27 -16.00 4.78
N ASN A 79 4.20 -16.11 3.99
CA ASN A 79 4.31 -16.28 2.54
C ASN A 79 4.97 -15.07 1.88
N MET A 80 4.72 -13.86 2.40
CA MET A 80 5.35 -12.65 1.91
C MET A 80 6.85 -12.61 2.23
N HIS A 81 7.25 -13.00 3.44
CA HIS A 81 8.67 -13.13 3.80
C HIS A 81 9.36 -14.14 2.90
N ARG A 82 8.77 -15.32 2.69
CA ARG A 82 9.31 -16.35 1.77
C ARG A 82 9.47 -15.83 0.34
N LEU A 83 8.52 -15.02 -0.13
CA LEU A 83 8.62 -14.38 -1.45
C LEU A 83 9.77 -13.37 -1.49
N GLY A 84 9.92 -12.55 -0.45
CA GLY A 84 11.04 -11.61 -0.29
C GLY A 84 12.39 -12.32 -0.33
N ASP A 85 12.57 -13.35 0.49
CA ASP A 85 13.78 -14.16 0.55
C ASP A 85 14.11 -14.82 -0.80
N TRP A 86 13.09 -15.32 -1.50
CA TRP A 86 13.27 -15.92 -2.83
C TRP A 86 13.76 -14.90 -3.86
N ILE A 87 13.21 -13.66 -3.83
CA ILE A 87 13.63 -12.59 -4.73
C ILE A 87 15.05 -12.13 -4.39
N GLU A 88 15.37 -11.94 -3.10
CA GLU A 88 16.73 -11.59 -2.66
C GLU A 88 17.75 -12.62 -3.11
N HIS A 89 17.44 -13.90 -2.97
CA HIS A 89 18.31 -14.99 -3.43
C HIS A 89 18.53 -14.97 -4.95
N LYS A 90 17.49 -14.64 -5.73
CA LYS A 90 17.59 -14.53 -7.19
C LYS A 90 18.35 -13.31 -7.67
N LEU A 91 18.18 -12.17 -7.01
CA LEU A 91 18.85 -10.92 -7.37
C LEU A 91 20.30 -10.82 -6.86
N GLY A 92 20.74 -11.75 -6.01
CA GLY A 92 22.10 -11.77 -5.45
C GLY A 92 22.42 -10.59 -4.54
N SER A 93 21.40 -9.85 -4.09
CA SER A 93 21.57 -8.66 -3.29
C SER A 93 21.70 -9.01 -1.82
N LYS A 94 22.93 -9.18 -1.33
CA LYS A 94 23.25 -9.41 0.09
C LYS A 94 23.49 -8.12 0.90
N GLU A 95 23.30 -6.94 0.32
CA GLU A 95 23.79 -5.69 0.89
C GLU A 95 22.73 -4.71 1.42
N SER A 96 21.43 -5.01 1.40
CA SER A 96 20.48 -4.06 1.96
C SER A 96 20.25 -4.32 3.45
N LYS A 97 20.41 -3.28 4.28
CA LYS A 97 20.13 -3.31 5.72
C LYS A 97 18.65 -3.52 6.03
N THR A 98 17.77 -3.26 5.09
CA THR A 98 16.32 -3.37 5.18
C THR A 98 15.84 -4.55 4.34
N SER A 99 14.97 -5.38 4.89
CA SER A 99 14.40 -6.52 4.18
C SER A 99 13.62 -6.04 2.95
N LEU A 100 13.87 -6.64 1.80
CA LEU A 100 13.13 -6.39 0.56
C LEU A 100 11.62 -6.53 0.78
N SER A 101 11.23 -7.47 1.63
CA SER A 101 9.86 -7.70 2.09
C SER A 101 9.27 -6.47 2.78
N GLU A 102 10.01 -5.79 3.66
CA GLU A 102 9.53 -4.62 4.38
C GLU A 102 9.22 -3.45 3.45
N GLY A 103 10.14 -3.13 2.52
CA GLY A 103 9.91 -2.10 1.51
C GLY A 103 8.72 -2.42 0.60
N PHE A 104 8.58 -3.68 0.19
CA PHE A 104 7.46 -4.14 -0.62
C PHE A 104 6.11 -4.00 0.12
N VAL A 105 6.02 -4.48 1.36
CA VAL A 105 4.78 -4.44 2.16
C VAL A 105 4.38 -3.01 2.46
N THR A 106 5.33 -2.19 2.93
CA THR A 106 5.10 -0.78 3.24
C THR A 106 4.53 -0.03 2.06
N ALA A 107 5.21 -0.09 0.92
CA ALA A 107 4.80 0.61 -0.28
C ALA A 107 3.48 0.07 -0.85
N SER A 108 3.28 -1.25 -0.85
CA SER A 108 2.04 -1.85 -1.34
C SER A 108 0.82 -1.40 -0.54
N LEU A 109 0.90 -1.41 0.79
CA LEU A 109 -0.18 -0.92 1.65
C LEU A 109 -0.41 0.57 1.45
N LEU A 110 0.65 1.36 1.50
CA LEU A 110 0.55 2.82 1.39
C LEU A 110 -0.10 3.26 0.07
N PHE A 111 0.28 2.62 -1.04
CA PHE A 111 -0.20 3.00 -2.36
C PHE A 111 -1.55 2.37 -2.73
N CYS A 112 -1.92 1.20 -2.18
CA CYS A 112 -3.21 0.57 -2.44
C CYS A 112 -4.34 1.15 -1.58
N VAL A 113 -4.08 1.58 -0.35
CA VAL A 113 -5.11 1.91 0.65
C VAL A 113 -5.80 3.27 0.42
N GLY A 114 -5.23 4.17 -0.38
CA GLY A 114 -5.82 5.49 -0.60
C GLY A 114 -7.12 5.47 -1.42
N ALA A 115 -8.10 6.32 -1.06
CA ALA A 115 -9.34 6.49 -1.82
C ALA A 115 -9.10 6.83 -3.30
N MET A 116 -8.05 7.60 -3.62
CA MET A 116 -7.66 7.91 -5.00
C MET A 116 -7.32 6.67 -5.84
N ALA A 117 -6.83 5.59 -5.21
CA ALA A 117 -6.53 4.37 -5.94
C ALA A 117 -7.80 3.69 -6.45
N ILE A 118 -8.85 3.68 -5.63
CA ILE A 118 -10.15 3.05 -5.95
C ILE A 118 -10.94 3.96 -6.89
N MET A 119 -11.16 5.22 -6.51
CA MET A 119 -11.94 6.18 -7.29
C MET A 119 -11.31 6.40 -8.67
N GLY A 120 -10.00 6.65 -8.71
CA GLY A 120 -9.31 6.86 -9.98
C GLY A 120 -9.32 5.63 -10.90
N ALA A 121 -9.30 4.42 -10.34
CA ALA A 121 -9.45 3.20 -11.13
C ALA A 121 -10.89 3.01 -11.63
N LEU A 122 -11.90 3.34 -10.82
CA LEU A 122 -13.31 3.34 -11.24
C LEU A 122 -13.56 4.36 -12.35
N ASP A 123 -13.11 5.61 -12.20
CA ASP A 123 -13.25 6.66 -13.20
C ASP A 123 -12.57 6.26 -14.51
N SER A 124 -11.36 5.73 -14.41
CA SER A 124 -10.60 5.21 -15.55
C SER A 124 -11.35 4.10 -16.31
N GLY A 125 -12.03 3.21 -15.55
CA GLY A 125 -12.79 2.09 -16.11
C GLY A 125 -14.16 2.49 -16.68
N LEU A 126 -14.88 3.41 -16.02
CA LEU A 126 -16.26 3.79 -16.38
C LEU A 126 -16.30 4.87 -17.47
N THR A 127 -15.45 5.87 -17.36
CA THR A 127 -15.51 7.08 -18.19
C THR A 127 -14.28 7.27 -19.10
N GLY A 128 -13.21 6.52 -18.83
CA GLY A 128 -11.92 6.72 -19.49
C GLY A 128 -11.17 7.96 -18.99
N ASP A 129 -11.62 8.58 -17.89
CA ASP A 129 -10.91 9.69 -17.24
C ASP A 129 -9.79 9.13 -16.33
N HIS A 130 -8.56 9.50 -16.65
CA HIS A 130 -7.36 9.07 -15.94
C HIS A 130 -6.76 10.15 -15.05
N SER A 131 -7.39 11.32 -14.94
CA SER A 131 -6.85 12.49 -14.24
C SER A 131 -6.48 12.21 -12.79
N THR A 132 -7.35 11.52 -12.07
CA THR A 132 -7.11 11.10 -10.67
C THR A 132 -5.91 10.15 -10.55
N LEU A 133 -5.76 9.19 -11.49
CA LEU A 133 -4.61 8.27 -11.48
C LEU A 133 -3.32 8.96 -11.91
N TYR A 134 -3.37 9.99 -12.75
CA TYR A 134 -2.17 10.77 -13.09
C TYR A 134 -1.70 11.63 -11.92
N ALA A 135 -2.63 12.28 -11.20
CA ALA A 135 -2.30 12.98 -9.96
C ALA A 135 -1.68 12.03 -8.93
N LYS A 136 -2.29 10.84 -8.78
CA LYS A 136 -1.78 9.79 -7.90
C LYS A 136 -0.39 9.30 -8.35
N ALA A 137 -0.14 9.12 -9.64
CA ALA A 137 1.15 8.70 -10.17
C ALA A 137 2.27 9.68 -9.80
N LEU A 138 1.98 10.98 -9.83
CA LEU A 138 2.92 12.00 -9.39
C LEU A 138 3.23 11.85 -7.89
N LEU A 139 2.20 11.71 -7.06
CA LEU A 139 2.35 11.54 -5.61
C LEU A 139 3.09 10.25 -5.25
N ASP A 140 2.64 9.11 -5.80
CA ASP A 140 3.25 7.81 -5.54
C ASP A 140 4.71 7.77 -6.05
N GLY A 141 4.99 8.40 -7.20
CA GLY A 141 6.35 8.52 -7.72
C GLY A 141 7.29 9.29 -6.79
N ILE A 142 6.85 10.46 -6.27
CA ILE A 142 7.64 11.26 -5.32
C ILE A 142 7.84 10.48 -4.00
N ILE A 143 6.79 9.89 -3.48
CA ILE A 143 6.84 9.09 -2.25
C ILE A 143 7.77 7.89 -2.44
N SER A 144 7.74 7.25 -3.62
CA SER A 144 8.62 6.12 -3.94
C SER A 144 10.11 6.51 -3.91
N VAL A 145 10.47 7.73 -4.32
CA VAL A 145 11.87 8.22 -4.18
C VAL A 145 12.29 8.23 -2.71
N VAL A 146 11.44 8.79 -1.85
CA VAL A 146 11.73 8.91 -0.41
C VAL A 146 11.83 7.52 0.23
N TYR A 147 10.83 6.67 0.03
CA TYR A 147 10.81 5.35 0.66
C TYR A 147 11.86 4.40 0.10
N ALA A 148 12.13 4.42 -1.21
CA ALA A 148 13.17 3.56 -1.78
C ALA A 148 14.59 3.98 -1.38
N SER A 149 14.80 5.25 -1.01
CA SER A 149 16.09 5.70 -0.48
C SER A 149 16.41 5.09 0.89
N THR A 150 15.40 4.68 1.66
CA THR A 150 15.53 4.07 3.00
C THR A 150 15.20 2.58 3.01
N LEU A 151 14.10 2.17 2.35
CA LEU A 151 13.59 0.79 2.34
C LEU A 151 14.09 -0.02 1.13
N GLY A 152 14.87 0.60 0.26
CA GLY A 152 15.52 -0.08 -0.86
C GLY A 152 14.58 -0.47 -2.00
N ILE A 153 15.06 -1.42 -2.82
CA ILE A 153 14.40 -1.82 -4.09
C ILE A 153 13.04 -2.53 -3.88
N GLY A 154 12.74 -2.99 -2.68
CA GLY A 154 11.45 -3.57 -2.34
C GLY A 154 10.27 -2.67 -2.69
N VAL A 155 10.46 -1.34 -2.58
CA VAL A 155 9.45 -0.34 -2.94
C VAL A 155 9.07 -0.44 -4.43
N ALA A 156 10.01 -0.68 -5.33
CA ALA A 156 9.73 -0.83 -6.77
C ALA A 156 8.82 -2.04 -7.06
N LEU A 157 8.94 -3.11 -6.28
CA LEU A 157 8.12 -4.32 -6.45
C LEU A 157 6.64 -4.07 -6.11
N SER A 158 6.32 -3.03 -5.33
CA SER A 158 4.93 -2.65 -5.04
C SER A 158 4.15 -2.22 -6.29
N ALA A 159 4.83 -1.85 -7.37
CA ALA A 159 4.20 -1.56 -8.64
C ALA A 159 3.38 -2.75 -9.18
N ILE A 160 3.75 -3.98 -8.84
CA ILE A 160 3.04 -5.20 -9.27
C ILE A 160 1.65 -5.29 -8.63
N PRO A 161 1.51 -5.36 -7.28
CA PRO A 161 0.19 -5.41 -6.66
C PRO A 161 -0.65 -4.17 -6.96
N ILE A 162 -0.04 -2.98 -7.11
CA ILE A 162 -0.76 -1.76 -7.49
C ILE A 162 -1.33 -1.88 -8.90
N PHE A 163 -0.54 -2.35 -9.86
CA PHE A 163 -1.02 -2.58 -11.22
C PHE A 163 -2.17 -3.59 -11.25
N LEU A 164 -2.04 -4.70 -10.53
CA LEU A 164 -3.06 -5.72 -10.44
C LEU A 164 -4.33 -5.20 -9.75
N TYR A 165 -4.19 -4.49 -8.64
CA TYR A 165 -5.29 -3.95 -7.85
C TYR A 165 -6.08 -2.88 -8.62
N GLN A 166 -5.41 -1.83 -9.08
CA GLN A 166 -6.05 -0.76 -9.86
C GLN A 166 -6.56 -1.27 -11.21
N GLY A 167 -5.79 -2.17 -11.85
CA GLY A 167 -6.19 -2.81 -13.10
C GLY A 167 -7.45 -3.65 -12.96
N ALA A 168 -7.54 -4.45 -11.89
CA ALA A 168 -8.73 -5.26 -11.60
C ALA A 168 -9.96 -4.36 -11.35
N ILE A 169 -9.81 -3.27 -10.60
CA ILE A 169 -10.90 -2.31 -10.36
C ILE A 169 -11.32 -1.64 -11.68
N ALA A 170 -10.35 -1.16 -12.48
CA ALA A 170 -10.65 -0.48 -13.74
C ALA A 170 -11.33 -1.41 -14.75
N LEU A 171 -10.86 -2.64 -14.90
CA LEU A 171 -11.47 -3.63 -15.79
C LEU A 171 -12.83 -4.11 -15.30
N GLY A 172 -12.99 -4.25 -13.98
CA GLY A 172 -14.25 -4.63 -13.34
C GLY A 172 -15.18 -3.47 -12.99
N ALA A 173 -14.88 -2.23 -13.40
CA ALA A 173 -15.52 -1.03 -12.90
C ALA A 173 -17.05 -1.05 -13.02
N SER A 174 -17.60 -1.47 -14.16
CA SER A 174 -19.05 -1.56 -14.37
C SER A 174 -19.74 -2.53 -13.41
N PHE A 175 -19.04 -3.59 -13.00
CA PHE A 175 -19.56 -4.57 -12.04
C PHE A 175 -19.35 -4.13 -10.58
N LEU A 176 -18.22 -3.47 -10.29
CA LEU A 176 -17.81 -3.11 -8.95
C LEU A 176 -18.42 -1.79 -8.46
N ALA A 177 -18.72 -0.84 -9.37
CA ALA A 177 -19.26 0.47 -9.01
C ALA A 177 -20.49 0.44 -8.08
N PRO A 178 -21.48 -0.46 -8.24
CA PRO A 178 -22.62 -0.54 -7.34
C PRO A 178 -22.25 -0.96 -5.90
N TYR A 179 -21.11 -1.62 -5.70
CA TYR A 179 -20.64 -2.13 -4.41
C TYR A 179 -19.60 -1.21 -3.75
N LEU A 180 -18.87 -0.46 -4.56
CA LEU A 180 -17.84 0.48 -4.12
C LEU A 180 -18.43 1.90 -4.03
N THR A 181 -19.44 2.05 -3.18
CA THR A 181 -19.99 3.38 -2.88
C THR A 181 -18.97 4.22 -2.09
N GLU A 182 -19.15 5.53 -2.08
CA GLU A 182 -18.27 6.44 -1.34
C GLU A 182 -18.14 6.04 0.14
N ALA A 183 -19.27 5.68 0.77
CA ALA A 183 -19.28 5.20 2.16
C ALA A 183 -18.44 3.93 2.34
N VAL A 184 -18.54 2.95 1.42
CA VAL A 184 -17.72 1.72 1.47
C VAL A 184 -16.23 2.05 1.30
N ILE A 185 -15.90 2.96 0.37
CA ILE A 185 -14.52 3.36 0.11
C ILE A 185 -13.91 4.07 1.32
N LEU A 186 -14.68 4.90 2.03
CA LEU A 186 -14.25 5.55 3.26
C LEU A 186 -13.96 4.53 4.37
N GLU A 187 -14.79 3.51 4.53
CA GLU A 187 -14.54 2.44 5.49
C GLU A 187 -13.34 1.56 5.10
N MET A 188 -13.16 1.26 3.81
CA MET A 188 -11.97 0.58 3.31
C MET A 188 -10.69 1.41 3.58
N LYS A 189 -10.76 2.73 3.36
CA LYS A 189 -9.67 3.66 3.70
C LYS A 189 -9.39 3.62 5.20
N CYS A 190 -10.41 3.70 6.05
CA CYS A 190 -10.28 3.65 7.50
C CYS A 190 -9.54 2.36 7.94
N VAL A 191 -10.05 1.20 7.55
CA VAL A 191 -9.46 -0.10 7.90
C VAL A 191 -8.01 -0.20 7.42
N GLY A 192 -7.76 0.14 6.16
CA GLY A 192 -6.41 0.10 5.59
C GLY A 192 -5.46 1.08 6.29
N SER A 193 -5.94 2.24 6.72
CA SER A 193 -5.14 3.22 7.44
C SER A 193 -4.78 2.78 8.86
N ILE A 194 -5.63 1.97 9.51
CA ILE A 194 -5.27 1.30 10.76
C ILE A 194 -4.10 0.32 10.55
N LEU A 195 -4.07 -0.38 9.41
CA LEU A 195 -2.94 -1.25 9.06
C LEU A 195 -1.67 -0.43 8.81
N ILE A 196 -1.79 0.70 8.13
CA ILE A 196 -0.68 1.65 7.89
C ILE A 196 -0.14 2.17 9.23
N LEU A 197 -1.00 2.47 10.20
CA LEU A 197 -0.58 2.84 11.55
C LEU A 197 0.23 1.71 12.22
N GLY A 198 -0.25 0.46 12.16
CA GLY A 198 0.48 -0.70 12.65
C GLY A 198 1.85 -0.87 12.00
N LEU A 199 1.94 -0.63 10.70
CA LEU A 199 3.18 -0.65 9.94
C LEU A 199 4.16 0.43 10.42
N SER A 200 3.69 1.67 10.63
CA SER A 200 4.51 2.76 11.17
C SER A 200 5.10 2.41 12.54
N LEU A 201 4.30 1.80 13.43
CA LEU A 201 4.78 1.36 14.74
C LEU A 201 5.88 0.29 14.63
N ASN A 202 5.79 -0.60 13.64
CA ASN A 202 6.86 -1.57 13.33
C ASN A 202 8.13 -0.85 12.84
N MET A 203 8.01 0.10 11.90
CA MET A 203 9.14 0.88 11.38
C MET A 203 9.84 1.70 12.47
N LEU A 204 9.10 2.18 13.47
CA LEU A 204 9.66 2.84 14.65
C LEU A 204 10.29 1.87 15.66
N GLY A 205 10.21 0.56 15.42
CA GLY A 205 10.74 -0.47 16.32
C GLY A 205 9.91 -0.67 17.60
N LEU A 206 8.70 -0.09 17.66
CA LEU A 206 7.84 -0.15 18.85
C LEU A 206 7.04 -1.45 18.94
N THR A 207 6.74 -2.08 17.80
CA THR A 207 5.94 -3.31 17.70
C THR A 207 6.50 -4.29 16.68
N LYS A 208 5.92 -5.48 16.62
CA LYS A 208 6.19 -6.53 15.61
C LYS A 208 4.87 -7.12 15.10
N ILE A 209 3.95 -6.26 14.67
CA ILE A 209 2.64 -6.67 14.16
C ILE A 209 2.84 -7.31 12.78
N LYS A 210 2.29 -8.49 12.56
CA LYS A 210 2.26 -9.16 11.24
C LYS A 210 1.21 -8.49 10.34
N VAL A 211 1.51 -7.27 9.86
CA VAL A 211 0.54 -6.41 9.17
C VAL A 211 -0.06 -7.09 7.95
N MET A 212 0.70 -7.93 7.24
CA MET A 212 0.19 -8.67 6.06
C MET A 212 -0.98 -9.58 6.39
N ASN A 213 -1.04 -10.15 7.60
CA ASN A 213 -2.16 -10.99 8.01
C ASN A 213 -3.47 -10.22 8.17
N TYR A 214 -3.42 -8.88 8.22
CA TYR A 214 -4.61 -8.03 8.29
C TYR A 214 -5.06 -7.50 6.93
N VAL A 215 -4.33 -7.72 5.84
CA VAL A 215 -4.68 -7.22 4.49
C VAL A 215 -6.10 -7.62 4.05
N PRO A 216 -6.60 -8.85 4.31
CA PRO A 216 -7.98 -9.19 3.96
C PRO A 216 -9.03 -8.28 4.59
N ALA A 217 -8.73 -7.66 5.74
CA ALA A 217 -9.63 -6.74 6.43
C ALA A 217 -10.04 -5.54 5.55
N VAL A 218 -9.14 -5.07 4.67
CA VAL A 218 -9.38 -3.90 3.81
C VAL A 218 -10.57 -4.11 2.87
N PHE A 219 -10.86 -5.35 2.50
CA PHE A 219 -11.93 -5.69 1.57
C PHE A 219 -13.25 -6.04 2.25
N LEU A 220 -13.26 -6.30 3.55
CA LEU A 220 -14.45 -6.69 4.30
C LEU A 220 -15.53 -5.60 4.39
N PRO A 221 -15.23 -4.29 4.40
CA PRO A 221 -16.24 -3.25 4.35
C PRO A 221 -17.19 -3.38 3.15
N ILE A 222 -16.71 -3.92 2.00
CA ILE A 222 -17.55 -4.16 0.82
C ILE A 222 -18.77 -5.05 1.18
N LEU A 223 -18.57 -6.01 2.09
CA LEU A 223 -19.64 -6.90 2.55
C LEU A 223 -20.35 -6.33 3.78
N LEU A 224 -19.60 -5.86 4.77
CA LEU A 224 -20.14 -5.48 6.08
C LEU A 224 -21.00 -4.22 6.01
N CYS A 225 -20.66 -3.22 5.19
CA CYS A 225 -21.49 -2.02 5.02
C CYS A 225 -22.87 -2.28 4.43
N ARG A 226 -23.10 -3.47 3.88
CA ARG A 226 -24.40 -3.87 3.35
C ARG A 226 -25.36 -4.33 4.45
N PHE A 227 -24.83 -4.76 5.59
CA PHE A 227 -25.60 -5.32 6.71
C PHE A 227 -25.60 -4.42 7.94
N LEU A 228 -24.66 -3.50 8.00
CA LEU A 228 -24.43 -2.54 9.07
C LEU A 228 -24.48 -1.10 8.54
#